data_5c710413acaddf98c53419d4ad7b1d81
#
_entry.id   5c710413acaddf98c53419d4ad7b1d81
#
_cell.length_a   1.000
_cell.length_b   1.000
_cell.length_c   1.000
_cell.angle_alpha   90.00
_cell.angle_beta   90.00
_cell.angle_gamma   90.00
#
_symmetry.space_group_name_H-M   'P 1'
#
loop_
_entity.id
_entity.type
_entity.pdbx_description
1 polymer ?
#
loop_
_entity_poly.entity_id
_entity_poly.type
_entity_poly.pdbx_seq_one_letter_code
_entity_poly.pdbx_strand_id
1 'polypeptide(L)'
;MKKFRWQILTLGLALATVVGGVAAAPASGASGVTAAFTKTSDWGTGYEAKYTISNSGGSALSSWTVEFTLPSGQSIASLWDGSYGANGQNITVRNTWNGSVPVGGSVSFGFTVKGSGGTPSGCKVNGGSCDGTGNPPTTTTTTTTTTSNPPVPGTGRGAPYLYLGWGNPQSATEVMSKTGVKWFTLAFVLSSGGCTPSWDGQRPLTGGADQQAINAIRAAGGDVVPSFGGWSGNKLGPNCSTPEALAGAYQQVINAYGLKAIDIDIENTDEFENTVVADRIVNALRIVKQNNPGIQTIITFGTSTTGPNFYGARLIDQAKALNANIDVFTIMPFDFGSSNIRTDTINAATGLKNKLKSTFGWSDAEAFRHVGISGMNGLSDQRELTTVDDWTAIRDWSKANGLGRLAFWSVNRDRGGCDGQVSASCSGIPQSELEFTKITAGF
;
A
#
# COMPACT_ATOMS: atom_id res chain seq x y z
N MET A 1 -37.56 -17.82 56.37
CA MET A 1 -37.97 -19.07 57.03
C MET A 1 -37.78 -20.21 56.02
N LYS A 2 -37.27 -21.29 56.56
CA LYS A 2 -37.03 -22.65 56.06
C LYS A 2 -35.76 -22.85 55.23
N LYS A 3 -34.75 -23.29 55.97
CA LYS A 3 -33.61 -24.11 55.58
C LYS A 3 -34.09 -25.50 55.15
N PHE A 4 -33.46 -26.15 54.16
CA PHE A 4 -33.32 -27.59 54.15
C PHE A 4 -31.91 -28.00 53.71
N ARG A 5 -31.34 -28.85 54.56
CA ARG A 5 -30.00 -29.47 54.48
C ARG A 5 -30.18 -30.93 54.04
N TRP A 6 -29.02 -31.53 53.63
CA TRP A 6 -28.71 -32.98 53.63
C TRP A 6 -28.78 -33.61 52.23
N GLN A 7 -27.93 -34.48 51.80
CA GLN A 7 -26.86 -35.31 52.41
C GLN A 7 -25.81 -35.72 51.40
N ILE A 8 -24.63 -36.02 51.90
CA ILE A 8 -23.45 -36.64 51.31
C ILE A 8 -23.73 -38.14 51.05
N LEU A 9 -23.33 -38.68 49.92
CA LEU A 9 -23.02 -40.11 49.78
C LEU A 9 -21.68 -40.27 49.09
N THR A 10 -20.69 -40.68 49.86
CA THR A 10 -19.39 -41.20 49.44
C THR A 10 -19.53 -42.66 49.01
N LEU A 11 -19.01 -43.04 47.85
CA LEU A 11 -18.62 -44.40 47.59
C LEU A 11 -17.27 -44.38 46.89
N GLY A 12 -16.25 -44.86 47.56
CA GLY A 12 -14.94 -45.15 47.00
C GLY A 12 -14.91 -46.54 46.41
N LEU A 13 -14.07 -46.72 45.38
CA LEU A 13 -13.28 -47.96 45.21
C LEU A 13 -12.22 -47.76 44.14
N ALA A 14 -11.03 -47.89 44.60
CA ALA A 14 -9.92 -48.74 44.17
C ALA A 14 -9.17 -48.44 42.87
N LEU A 15 -7.91 -48.23 43.10
CA LEU A 15 -6.72 -48.22 42.21
C LEU A 15 -6.70 -49.28 41.12
N ALA A 16 -6.26 -48.88 39.96
CA ALA A 16 -5.32 -49.67 39.12
C ALA A 16 -4.34 -48.69 38.42
N THR A 17 -3.13 -48.63 38.93
CA THR A 17 -1.98 -48.00 38.28
C THR A 17 -1.53 -48.80 37.11
N VAL A 18 -1.64 -48.29 35.91
CA VAL A 18 -0.87 -48.71 34.73
C VAL A 18 0.12 -47.60 34.42
N VAL A 19 1.37 -47.81 34.83
CA VAL A 19 2.52 -47.01 34.43
C VAL A 19 2.87 -47.47 33.00
N GLY A 20 2.33 -46.76 31.99
CA GLY A 20 2.80 -46.81 30.63
C GLY A 20 3.67 -45.59 30.38
N GLY A 21 4.99 -45.74 30.46
CA GLY A 21 5.94 -44.73 30.07
C GLY A 21 5.83 -44.47 28.57
N VAL A 22 5.15 -43.39 28.19
CA VAL A 22 5.28 -42.81 26.86
C VAL A 22 6.46 -41.85 26.92
N ALA A 23 7.58 -42.28 26.36
CA ALA A 23 8.69 -41.37 26.05
C ALA A 23 8.15 -40.33 25.10
N ALA A 24 7.95 -39.10 25.58
CA ALA A 24 7.71 -37.95 24.73
C ALA A 24 8.95 -37.73 23.88
N ALA A 25 8.87 -38.06 22.61
CA ALA A 25 9.80 -37.54 21.63
C ALA A 25 9.77 -36.02 21.69
N PRO A 26 10.93 -35.33 21.66
CA PRO A 26 10.92 -33.89 21.56
C PRO A 26 10.23 -33.53 20.24
N ALA A 27 9.11 -32.83 20.35
CA ALA A 27 8.48 -32.19 19.21
C ALA A 27 9.48 -31.12 18.71
N SER A 28 10.22 -31.47 17.64
CA SER A 28 10.91 -30.46 16.81
C SER A 28 9.84 -29.65 16.14
N GLY A 29 9.28 -28.69 16.88
CA GLY A 29 8.39 -27.68 16.33
C GLY A 29 9.21 -26.85 15.36
N ALA A 30 8.97 -26.98 14.05
CA ALA A 30 9.35 -25.96 13.11
C ALA A 30 8.77 -24.66 13.62
N SER A 31 9.60 -23.80 14.21
CA SER A 31 9.18 -22.45 14.59
C SER A 31 8.91 -21.74 13.28
N GLY A 32 7.67 -21.39 12.99
CA GLY A 32 7.30 -20.63 11.79
C GLY A 32 7.87 -19.20 11.79
N VAL A 33 9.07 -19.04 12.36
CA VAL A 33 9.81 -17.77 12.44
C VAL A 33 11.04 -17.90 11.54
N THR A 34 11.17 -16.94 10.61
CA THR A 34 12.29 -16.85 9.67
C THR A 34 13.00 -15.51 9.79
N ALA A 35 14.25 -15.41 9.33
CA ALA A 35 14.96 -14.13 9.23
C ALA A 35 15.70 -14.06 7.89
N ALA A 36 15.23 -13.20 7.00
CA ALA A 36 15.77 -13.04 5.66
C ALA A 36 16.79 -11.90 5.59
N PHE A 37 18.01 -12.21 5.11
CA PHE A 37 19.05 -11.21 4.85
C PHE A 37 18.84 -10.55 3.50
N THR A 38 19.00 -9.21 3.45
CA THR A 38 18.99 -8.43 2.21
C THR A 38 20.11 -7.41 2.25
N LYS A 39 21.02 -7.42 1.28
CA LYS A 39 22.00 -6.36 1.07
C LYS A 39 21.29 -5.23 0.29
N THR A 40 21.25 -4.02 0.86
CA THR A 40 20.51 -2.87 0.30
C THR A 40 21.41 -1.96 -0.53
N SER A 41 22.71 -1.90 -0.20
CA SER A 41 23.70 -1.12 -0.95
C SER A 41 25.08 -1.74 -0.78
N ASP A 42 25.96 -1.59 -1.78
CA ASP A 42 27.37 -2.03 -1.74
C ASP A 42 28.26 -0.98 -2.40
N TRP A 43 29.23 -0.46 -1.69
CA TRP A 43 30.18 0.57 -2.17
C TRP A 43 31.62 0.04 -2.26
N GLY A 44 31.82 -1.28 -2.26
CA GLY A 44 33.11 -1.96 -2.46
C GLY A 44 34.01 -2.04 -1.22
N THR A 45 33.99 -1.05 -0.32
CA THR A 45 34.72 -1.07 0.95
C THR A 45 33.82 -1.33 2.15
N GLY A 46 32.53 -1.60 1.90
CA GLY A 46 31.51 -1.89 2.88
C GLY A 46 30.15 -1.97 2.21
N TYR A 47 29.12 -2.27 2.97
CA TYR A 47 27.75 -2.38 2.48
C TYR A 47 26.73 -2.04 3.56
N GLU A 48 25.51 -1.76 3.13
CA GLU A 48 24.33 -1.68 3.97
C GLU A 48 23.47 -2.93 3.74
N ALA A 49 22.90 -3.42 4.82
CA ALA A 49 22.03 -4.59 4.78
C ALA A 49 20.96 -4.55 5.87
N LYS A 50 19.98 -5.44 5.75
CA LYS A 50 18.95 -5.67 6.77
C LYS A 50 18.65 -7.15 6.92
N TYR A 51 18.16 -7.52 8.10
CA TYR A 51 17.42 -8.75 8.33
C TYR A 51 15.93 -8.44 8.55
N THR A 52 15.06 -9.19 7.89
CA THR A 52 13.62 -9.16 8.11
C THR A 52 13.18 -10.41 8.83
N ILE A 53 12.66 -10.27 10.04
CA ILE A 53 12.13 -11.34 10.88
C ILE A 53 10.65 -11.49 10.56
N SER A 54 10.21 -12.66 10.10
CA SER A 54 8.82 -12.95 9.77
C SER A 54 8.28 -14.07 10.65
N ASN A 55 7.05 -13.90 11.14
CA ASN A 55 6.37 -14.86 12.00
C ASN A 55 5.20 -15.53 11.25
N SER A 56 5.42 -16.70 10.69
CA SER A 56 4.37 -17.58 10.14
C SER A 56 3.93 -18.67 11.13
N GLY A 57 4.36 -18.58 12.39
CA GLY A 57 4.00 -19.51 13.45
C GLY A 57 2.57 -19.34 13.95
N GLY A 58 2.18 -20.15 14.93
CA GLY A 58 0.80 -20.17 15.49
C GLY A 58 0.55 -19.13 16.58
N SER A 59 1.54 -18.36 17.01
CA SER A 59 1.41 -17.34 18.08
C SER A 59 2.30 -16.12 17.82
N ALA A 60 1.87 -14.96 18.32
CA ALA A 60 2.67 -13.74 18.22
C ALA A 60 3.99 -13.87 18.98
N LEU A 61 5.08 -13.31 18.44
CA LEU A 61 6.33 -13.16 19.17
C LEU A 61 6.21 -11.95 20.10
N SER A 62 6.80 -12.07 21.29
CA SER A 62 7.00 -10.94 22.21
C SER A 62 8.43 -10.37 22.12
N SER A 63 9.35 -11.13 21.54
CA SER A 63 10.75 -10.73 21.33
C SER A 63 11.38 -11.57 20.24
N TRP A 64 12.50 -11.09 19.68
CA TRP A 64 13.30 -11.85 18.74
C TRP A 64 14.80 -11.61 18.97
N THR A 65 15.58 -12.62 18.59
CA THR A 65 17.04 -12.57 18.56
C THR A 65 17.52 -13.16 17.24
N VAL A 66 18.40 -12.46 16.54
CA VAL A 66 19.06 -12.96 15.30
C VAL A 66 20.56 -13.06 15.54
N GLU A 67 21.13 -14.20 15.22
CA GLU A 67 22.56 -14.48 15.30
C GLU A 67 23.11 -14.75 13.90
N PHE A 68 24.29 -14.23 13.58
CA PHE A 68 24.96 -14.49 12.31
C PHE A 68 26.46 -14.24 12.40
N THR A 69 27.23 -14.76 11.46
CA THR A 69 28.68 -14.59 11.40
C THR A 69 29.05 -13.74 10.19
N LEU A 70 29.75 -12.62 10.41
CA LEU A 70 30.33 -11.81 9.35
C LEU A 70 31.57 -12.50 8.75
N PRO A 71 31.84 -12.33 7.46
CA PRO A 71 33.14 -12.71 6.87
C PRO A 71 34.33 -12.10 7.61
N SER A 72 35.47 -12.82 7.58
CA SER A 72 36.72 -12.34 8.18
C SER A 72 37.11 -10.97 7.62
N GLY A 73 37.52 -10.05 8.50
CA GLY A 73 37.88 -8.66 8.15
C GLY A 73 36.70 -7.70 8.02
N GLN A 74 35.47 -8.17 8.22
CA GLN A 74 34.29 -7.29 8.29
C GLN A 74 33.91 -6.96 9.74
N SER A 75 33.27 -5.81 9.95
CA SER A 75 32.72 -5.39 11.24
C SER A 75 31.49 -4.52 11.08
N ILE A 76 30.55 -4.59 12.04
CA ILE A 76 29.41 -3.66 12.09
C ILE A 76 29.94 -2.23 12.32
N ALA A 77 29.56 -1.31 11.44
CA ALA A 77 29.87 0.11 11.58
C ALA A 77 28.74 0.87 12.27
N SER A 78 27.50 0.50 11.98
CA SER A 78 26.29 1.06 12.60
C SER A 78 25.17 0.04 12.54
N LEU A 79 24.22 0.07 13.48
CA LEU A 79 23.03 -0.77 13.50
C LEU A 79 21.86 0.02 14.08
N TRP A 80 20.67 -0.15 13.48
CA TRP A 80 19.43 0.51 13.89
C TRP A 80 18.28 -0.50 13.95
N ASP A 81 17.23 -0.17 14.70
CA ASP A 81 16.05 -1.01 14.97
C ASP A 81 16.38 -2.33 15.69
N GLY A 82 17.52 -2.35 16.38
CA GLY A 82 17.99 -3.46 17.20
C GLY A 82 19.15 -3.02 18.08
N SER A 83 19.49 -3.85 19.06
CA SER A 83 20.73 -3.75 19.83
C SER A 83 21.61 -4.97 19.55
N TYR A 84 22.93 -4.77 19.40
CA TYR A 84 23.80 -5.88 19.09
C TYR A 84 24.97 -6.04 20.05
N GLY A 85 25.42 -7.27 20.17
CA GLY A 85 26.72 -7.64 20.75
C GLY A 85 27.56 -8.38 19.70
N ALA A 86 28.86 -8.16 19.71
CA ALA A 86 29.82 -8.82 18.83
C ALA A 86 30.85 -9.61 19.65
N ASN A 87 31.07 -10.87 19.24
CA ASN A 87 32.18 -11.66 19.73
C ASN A 87 33.02 -12.12 18.52
N GLY A 88 34.04 -11.32 18.20
CA GLY A 88 34.73 -11.42 16.92
C GLY A 88 33.77 -11.18 15.75
N GLN A 89 33.70 -12.14 14.84
CA GLN A 89 32.78 -12.10 13.68
C GLN A 89 31.36 -12.56 13.99
N ASN A 90 31.11 -13.12 15.17
CA ASN A 90 29.77 -13.56 15.56
C ASN A 90 28.98 -12.39 16.13
N ILE A 91 27.90 -12.07 15.48
CA ILE A 91 27.00 -10.97 15.81
C ILE A 91 25.69 -11.54 16.37
N THR A 92 25.25 -11.00 17.50
CA THR A 92 23.94 -11.29 18.09
C THR A 92 23.15 -10.00 18.15
N VAL A 93 22.01 -9.92 17.46
CA VAL A 93 21.11 -8.78 17.47
C VAL A 93 19.82 -9.13 18.19
N ARG A 94 19.36 -8.25 19.06
CA ARG A 94 18.10 -8.37 19.81
C ARG A 94 17.17 -7.20 19.45
N ASN A 95 15.88 -7.46 19.53
CA ASN A 95 14.89 -6.37 19.38
C ASN A 95 15.10 -5.27 20.41
N THR A 96 14.67 -4.08 20.02
CA THR A 96 14.47 -2.94 20.94
C THR A 96 12.97 -2.69 21.10
N TRP A 97 12.41 -1.71 20.43
CA TRP A 97 10.97 -1.36 20.47
C TRP A 97 10.08 -2.29 19.61
N ASN A 98 10.67 -3.03 18.65
CA ASN A 98 10.02 -3.84 17.62
C ASN A 98 9.97 -5.34 17.96
N GLY A 99 9.93 -5.70 19.23
CA GLY A 99 9.94 -7.10 19.69
C GLY A 99 8.64 -7.86 19.44
N SER A 100 7.51 -7.16 19.38
CA SER A 100 6.21 -7.78 19.13
C SER A 100 5.99 -8.01 17.63
N VAL A 101 5.89 -9.29 17.21
CA VAL A 101 5.63 -9.67 15.81
C VAL A 101 4.38 -10.55 15.78
N PRO A 102 3.23 -10.03 15.31
CA PRO A 102 2.01 -10.83 15.23
C PRO A 102 2.15 -11.99 14.25
N VAL A 103 1.25 -12.97 14.34
CA VAL A 103 1.17 -14.07 13.36
C VAL A 103 0.91 -13.48 11.96
N GLY A 104 1.71 -13.88 10.98
CA GLY A 104 1.69 -13.33 9.62
C GLY A 104 2.41 -11.97 9.48
N GLY A 105 2.90 -11.38 10.58
CA GLY A 105 3.63 -10.12 10.58
C GLY A 105 5.13 -10.27 10.41
N SER A 106 5.80 -9.12 10.19
CA SER A 106 7.27 -9.06 10.13
C SER A 106 7.79 -7.75 10.69
N VAL A 107 9.04 -7.76 11.15
CA VAL A 107 9.83 -6.60 11.58
C VAL A 107 11.23 -6.72 11.00
N SER A 108 12.00 -5.62 10.99
CA SER A 108 13.37 -5.65 10.51
C SER A 108 14.30 -4.82 11.40
N PHE A 109 15.58 -5.11 11.28
CA PHE A 109 16.67 -4.23 11.71
C PHE A 109 17.67 -4.06 10.56
N GLY A 110 18.31 -2.89 10.49
CA GLY A 110 19.32 -2.61 9.47
C GLY A 110 20.69 -2.36 10.06
N PHE A 111 21.73 -2.52 9.24
CA PHE A 111 23.11 -2.29 9.66
C PHE A 111 24.03 -1.97 8.48
N THR A 112 25.11 -1.25 8.77
CA THR A 112 26.21 -1.06 7.83
C THR A 112 27.43 -1.86 8.27
N VAL A 113 28.16 -2.36 7.28
CA VAL A 113 29.38 -3.17 7.48
C VAL A 113 30.56 -2.45 6.85
N LYS A 114 31.68 -2.40 7.57
CA LYS A 114 32.99 -2.08 7.02
C LYS A 114 33.68 -3.35 6.59
N GLY A 115 34.40 -3.30 5.46
CA GLY A 115 35.12 -4.43 4.88
C GLY A 115 34.46 -4.96 3.62
N SER A 116 35.28 -5.40 2.65
CA SER A 116 34.82 -5.89 1.35
C SER A 116 34.55 -7.41 1.37
N GLY A 117 33.72 -7.85 0.45
CA GLY A 117 33.49 -9.27 0.11
C GLY A 117 32.51 -10.02 1.03
N GLY A 118 31.73 -10.90 0.42
CA GLY A 118 30.87 -11.85 1.11
C GLY A 118 29.62 -11.26 1.79
N THR A 119 28.77 -12.17 2.23
CA THR A 119 27.57 -11.90 3.01
C THR A 119 27.63 -12.66 4.33
N PRO A 120 26.88 -12.27 5.37
CA PRO A 120 26.79 -13.03 6.62
C PRO A 120 26.37 -14.47 6.38
N SER A 121 26.82 -15.37 7.25
CA SER A 121 26.51 -16.79 7.23
C SER A 121 26.08 -17.29 8.61
N GLY A 122 25.59 -18.54 8.70
CA GLY A 122 25.25 -19.15 9.98
C GLY A 122 24.08 -18.51 10.70
N CYS A 123 23.14 -17.91 9.94
CA CYS A 123 22.01 -17.19 10.52
C CYS A 123 21.11 -18.10 11.35
N LYS A 124 20.79 -17.64 12.58
CA LYS A 124 19.78 -18.22 13.47
C LYS A 124 18.81 -17.15 13.94
N VAL A 125 17.54 -17.50 14.04
CA VAL A 125 16.51 -16.68 14.65
C VAL A 125 15.86 -17.43 15.81
N ASN A 126 15.88 -16.84 17.01
CA ASN A 126 15.42 -17.47 18.25
C ASN A 126 16.00 -18.87 18.47
N GLY A 127 17.28 -19.07 18.08
CA GLY A 127 18.00 -20.35 18.20
C GLY A 127 17.73 -21.37 17.08
N GLY A 128 16.72 -21.16 16.23
CA GLY A 128 16.42 -21.96 15.03
C GLY A 128 17.11 -21.41 13.78
N SER A 129 17.19 -22.21 12.69
CA SER A 129 17.71 -21.74 11.40
C SER A 129 16.83 -20.61 10.83
N CYS A 130 17.44 -19.59 10.19
CA CYS A 130 16.73 -18.44 9.65
C CYS A 130 15.80 -18.76 8.48
N ASP A 131 16.02 -19.88 7.80
CA ASP A 131 15.20 -20.34 6.66
C ASP A 131 14.03 -21.25 7.05
N GLY A 132 13.89 -21.54 8.34
CA GLY A 132 12.85 -22.42 8.86
C GLY A 132 13.07 -23.91 8.55
N THR A 133 14.16 -24.26 7.87
CA THR A 133 14.53 -25.65 7.51
C THR A 133 15.90 -25.99 8.08
N GLY A 134 16.06 -27.19 8.63
CA GLY A 134 17.27 -27.62 9.33
C GLY A 134 18.45 -28.06 8.43
N ASN A 135 18.61 -27.57 7.20
CA ASN A 135 19.73 -27.92 6.30
C ASN A 135 20.44 -26.68 5.73
N PRO A 136 21.79 -26.68 5.59
CA PRO A 136 22.53 -25.55 5.04
C PRO A 136 22.26 -25.37 3.53
N PRO A 137 22.24 -24.11 3.01
CA PRO A 137 21.87 -23.83 1.64
C PRO A 137 22.92 -24.25 0.62
N THR A 138 22.51 -24.99 -0.41
CA THR A 138 23.25 -25.17 -1.66
C THR A 138 23.12 -23.90 -2.51
N THR A 139 24.25 -23.31 -2.90
CA THR A 139 24.31 -22.11 -3.72
C THR A 139 23.74 -22.39 -5.12
N THR A 140 22.54 -21.96 -5.38
CA THR A 140 21.99 -21.89 -6.74
C THR A 140 21.95 -20.43 -7.18
N THR A 141 22.75 -20.10 -8.18
CA THR A 141 22.71 -18.81 -8.86
C THR A 141 21.37 -18.65 -9.57
N THR A 142 20.44 -17.98 -8.95
CA THR A 142 19.16 -17.64 -9.61
C THR A 142 19.27 -16.23 -10.20
N THR A 143 19.27 -16.18 -11.51
CA THR A 143 19.08 -14.95 -12.28
C THR A 143 17.75 -14.32 -11.86
N THR A 144 17.80 -13.20 -11.14
CA THR A 144 16.60 -12.50 -10.67
C THR A 144 15.94 -11.80 -11.86
N THR A 145 15.03 -12.51 -12.50
CA THR A 145 13.99 -11.83 -13.29
C THR A 145 13.05 -11.17 -12.28
N THR A 146 13.05 -9.86 -12.20
CA THR A 146 12.06 -9.07 -11.45
C THR A 146 10.68 -9.31 -12.09
N THR A 147 10.00 -10.36 -11.65
CA THR A 147 8.57 -10.48 -11.88
C THR A 147 7.90 -9.54 -10.87
N SER A 148 7.54 -8.33 -11.31
CA SER A 148 6.46 -7.60 -10.67
C SER A 148 5.25 -8.53 -10.67
N ASN A 149 4.75 -8.91 -9.49
CA ASN A 149 3.46 -9.59 -9.46
C ASN A 149 2.46 -8.69 -10.20
N PRO A 150 1.77 -9.20 -11.23
CA PRO A 150 0.74 -8.41 -11.88
C PRO A 150 -0.25 -7.97 -10.79
N PRO A 151 -0.79 -6.75 -10.85
CA PRO A 151 -1.82 -6.29 -9.92
C PRO A 151 -2.88 -7.38 -9.80
N VAL A 152 -3.33 -7.66 -8.57
CA VAL A 152 -4.38 -8.67 -8.35
C VAL A 152 -5.56 -8.30 -9.25
N PRO A 153 -5.97 -9.16 -10.20
CA PRO A 153 -7.01 -8.80 -11.15
C PRO A 153 -8.26 -8.31 -10.43
N GLY A 154 -8.72 -7.09 -10.77
CA GLY A 154 -9.91 -6.47 -10.20
C GLY A 154 -9.70 -5.57 -8.98
N THR A 155 -8.52 -5.56 -8.34
CA THR A 155 -8.26 -4.68 -7.19
C THR A 155 -8.19 -3.21 -7.62
N GLY A 156 -9.16 -2.38 -7.19
CA GLY A 156 -9.17 -0.93 -7.40
C GLY A 156 -9.19 -0.46 -8.86
N ARG A 157 -9.51 -1.32 -9.83
CA ARG A 157 -9.44 -0.97 -11.26
C ARG A 157 -10.45 0.10 -11.64
N GLY A 158 -11.75 -0.16 -11.51
CA GLY A 158 -12.83 0.81 -11.71
C GLY A 158 -13.25 1.38 -10.35
N ALA A 159 -12.58 2.43 -9.87
CA ALA A 159 -12.74 2.96 -8.52
C ALA A 159 -12.90 4.48 -8.52
N PRO A 160 -14.10 5.01 -8.86
CA PRO A 160 -14.34 6.44 -8.84
C PRO A 160 -14.17 7.01 -7.43
N TYR A 161 -13.80 8.29 -7.34
CA TYR A 161 -13.68 9.00 -6.08
C TYR A 161 -15.05 9.22 -5.44
N LEU A 162 -15.14 8.90 -4.15
CA LEU A 162 -16.25 9.23 -3.28
C LEU A 162 -15.72 10.03 -2.09
N TYR A 163 -16.25 11.21 -1.89
CA TYR A 163 -15.85 12.13 -0.82
C TYR A 163 -16.97 12.30 0.20
N LEU A 164 -16.71 11.90 1.45
CA LEU A 164 -17.74 11.89 2.49
C LEU A 164 -17.84 13.21 3.29
N GLY A 165 -16.90 14.14 3.09
CA GLY A 165 -16.82 15.37 3.87
C GLY A 165 -17.83 16.45 3.46
N TRP A 166 -18.11 16.59 2.17
CA TRP A 166 -19.02 17.59 1.59
C TRP A 166 -19.49 17.19 0.18
N GLY A 167 -20.22 18.07 -0.52
CA GLY A 167 -20.71 17.78 -1.88
C GLY A 167 -21.90 16.83 -1.91
N ASN A 168 -22.63 16.71 -0.81
CA ASN A 168 -23.84 15.90 -0.70
C ASN A 168 -23.65 14.47 -1.24
N PRO A 169 -22.77 13.65 -0.63
CA PRO A 169 -22.44 12.32 -1.11
C PRO A 169 -23.67 11.41 -1.14
N GLN A 170 -23.81 10.65 -2.23
CA GLN A 170 -24.77 9.56 -2.29
C GLN A 170 -24.32 8.42 -1.35
N SER A 171 -25.29 7.63 -0.88
CA SER A 171 -25.00 6.39 -0.17
C SER A 171 -24.19 5.44 -1.06
N ALA A 172 -22.99 5.02 -0.63
CA ALA A 172 -22.13 4.15 -1.40
C ALA A 172 -22.83 2.83 -1.77
N THR A 173 -23.61 2.24 -0.86
CA THR A 173 -24.36 1.00 -1.11
C THR A 173 -25.49 1.19 -2.13
N GLU A 174 -26.12 2.34 -2.14
CA GLU A 174 -27.10 2.71 -3.16
C GLU A 174 -26.44 2.87 -4.54
N VAL A 175 -25.29 3.58 -4.59
CA VAL A 175 -24.48 3.71 -5.80
C VAL A 175 -24.07 2.32 -6.32
N MET A 176 -23.59 1.43 -5.46
CA MET A 176 -23.22 0.06 -5.84
C MET A 176 -24.41 -0.71 -6.43
N SER A 177 -25.59 -0.61 -5.80
CA SER A 177 -26.79 -1.30 -6.27
C SER A 177 -27.29 -0.79 -7.61
N LYS A 178 -27.18 0.51 -7.87
CA LYS A 178 -27.66 1.17 -9.10
C LYS A 178 -26.70 1.02 -10.28
N THR A 179 -25.40 0.86 -10.01
CA THR A 179 -24.36 0.94 -11.04
C THR A 179 -23.53 -0.32 -11.23
N GLY A 180 -23.49 -1.19 -10.22
CA GLY A 180 -22.64 -2.37 -10.20
C GLY A 180 -21.18 -2.09 -9.85
N VAL A 181 -20.79 -0.82 -9.56
CA VAL A 181 -19.43 -0.49 -9.11
C VAL A 181 -19.11 -1.24 -7.82
N LYS A 182 -17.88 -1.74 -7.69
CA LYS A 182 -17.43 -2.52 -6.53
C LYS A 182 -16.33 -1.86 -5.72
N TRP A 183 -15.65 -0.88 -6.28
CA TRP A 183 -14.56 -0.20 -5.63
C TRP A 183 -14.79 1.31 -5.63
N PHE A 184 -14.40 1.96 -4.55
CA PHE A 184 -14.36 3.41 -4.44
C PHE A 184 -12.99 3.88 -3.99
N THR A 185 -12.52 4.98 -4.56
CA THR A 185 -11.42 5.75 -3.99
C THR A 185 -12.02 6.70 -2.96
N LEU A 186 -11.72 6.49 -1.68
CA LEU A 186 -12.25 7.36 -0.63
C LEU A 186 -11.30 8.54 -0.37
N ALA A 187 -11.78 9.75 -0.58
CA ALA A 187 -11.05 11.00 -0.43
C ALA A 187 -11.42 11.67 0.91
N PHE A 188 -10.51 12.30 1.62
CA PHE A 188 -9.08 12.16 1.61
C PHE A 188 -8.55 11.90 3.02
N VAL A 189 -7.46 11.16 3.12
CA VAL A 189 -6.71 11.06 4.39
C VAL A 189 -5.67 12.19 4.41
N LEU A 190 -5.77 13.05 5.40
CA LEU A 190 -4.93 14.22 5.62
C LEU A 190 -4.29 14.17 7.01
N SER A 191 -3.50 15.18 7.34
CA SER A 191 -2.91 15.33 8.68
C SER A 191 -3.85 16.09 9.62
N SER A 192 -4.14 15.51 10.79
CA SER A 192 -4.80 16.23 11.90
C SER A 192 -3.83 17.06 12.74
N GLY A 193 -2.57 17.10 12.35
CA GLY A 193 -1.46 17.78 13.00
C GLY A 193 -0.21 16.92 12.98
N GLY A 194 0.93 17.50 12.57
CA GLY A 194 2.16 16.76 12.36
C GLY A 194 1.98 15.57 11.42
N CYS A 195 2.48 14.41 11.78
CA CYS A 195 2.40 13.20 10.95
C CYS A 195 1.26 12.24 11.39
N THR A 196 0.12 12.77 11.84
CA THR A 196 -1.01 11.98 12.33
C THR A 196 -2.11 11.91 11.28
N PRO A 197 -2.42 10.72 10.70
CA PRO A 197 -3.44 10.59 9.67
C PRO A 197 -4.86 10.66 10.24
N SER A 198 -5.76 11.34 9.53
CA SER A 198 -7.19 11.37 9.83
C SER A 198 -7.97 11.70 8.55
N TRP A 199 -9.25 11.37 8.47
CA TRP A 199 -10.09 11.77 7.35
C TRP A 199 -10.30 13.28 7.38
N ASP A 200 -10.01 13.94 6.26
CA ASP A 200 -10.03 15.40 6.09
C ASP A 200 -9.19 16.17 7.12
N GLY A 201 -8.25 15.54 7.77
CA GLY A 201 -7.50 16.17 8.84
C GLY A 201 -8.31 16.40 10.14
N GLN A 202 -9.54 15.93 10.22
CA GLN A 202 -10.46 16.21 11.35
C GLN A 202 -11.27 15.01 11.82
N ARG A 203 -11.75 14.16 10.90
CA ARG A 203 -12.56 12.99 11.25
C ARG A 203 -11.66 11.83 11.67
N PRO A 204 -12.06 11.05 12.70
CA PRO A 204 -11.22 9.97 13.22
C PRO A 204 -11.05 8.84 12.19
N LEU A 205 -9.89 8.17 12.20
CA LEU A 205 -9.67 6.99 11.35
C LEU A 205 -10.67 5.88 11.66
N THR A 206 -11.00 5.67 12.93
CA THR A 206 -11.90 4.59 13.34
C THR A 206 -13.07 5.13 14.16
N GLY A 207 -14.22 4.41 14.13
CA GLY A 207 -15.42 4.78 14.87
C GLY A 207 -16.30 5.86 14.20
N GLY A 208 -15.82 6.50 13.12
CA GLY A 208 -16.52 7.59 12.42
C GLY A 208 -17.33 7.15 11.20
N ALA A 209 -17.86 8.14 10.49
CA ALA A 209 -18.69 7.94 9.28
C ALA A 209 -17.92 7.22 8.15
N ASP A 210 -16.62 7.50 8.02
CA ASP A 210 -15.76 6.89 7.01
C ASP A 210 -15.62 5.39 7.24
N GLN A 211 -15.38 4.95 8.49
CA GLN A 211 -15.35 3.52 8.82
C GLN A 211 -16.73 2.85 8.61
N GLN A 212 -17.81 3.54 8.93
CA GLN A 212 -19.16 3.01 8.70
C GLN A 212 -19.41 2.80 7.19
N ALA A 213 -19.01 3.76 6.36
CA ALA A 213 -19.10 3.64 4.91
C ALA A 213 -18.25 2.48 4.37
N ILE A 214 -16.99 2.35 4.82
CA ILE A 214 -16.11 1.23 4.45
C ILE A 214 -16.74 -0.12 4.80
N ASN A 215 -17.28 -0.25 6.01
CA ASN A 215 -17.94 -1.47 6.47
C ASN A 215 -19.18 -1.79 5.63
N ALA A 216 -19.98 -0.77 5.28
CA ALA A 216 -21.18 -0.93 4.46
C ALA A 216 -20.82 -1.35 3.01
N ILE A 217 -19.80 -0.73 2.40
CA ILE A 217 -19.27 -1.09 1.08
C ILE A 217 -18.82 -2.56 1.08
N ARG A 218 -18.07 -2.99 2.08
CA ARG A 218 -17.59 -4.37 2.19
C ARG A 218 -18.70 -5.36 2.43
N ALA A 219 -19.68 -5.03 3.26
CA ALA A 219 -20.87 -5.86 3.48
C ALA A 219 -21.68 -6.03 2.18
N ALA A 220 -21.65 -5.04 1.27
CA ALA A 220 -22.25 -5.10 -0.06
C ALA A 220 -21.38 -5.80 -1.12
N GLY A 221 -20.26 -6.42 -0.71
CA GLY A 221 -19.35 -7.17 -1.60
C GLY A 221 -18.41 -6.29 -2.42
N GLY A 222 -18.14 -5.06 -1.97
CA GLY A 222 -17.16 -4.14 -2.52
C GLY A 222 -15.91 -4.01 -1.67
N ASP A 223 -15.04 -3.06 -2.01
CA ASP A 223 -13.90 -2.63 -1.18
C ASP A 223 -13.50 -1.18 -1.51
N VAL A 224 -12.48 -0.67 -0.85
CA VAL A 224 -12.07 0.73 -0.94
C VAL A 224 -10.58 0.89 -1.18
N VAL A 225 -10.23 2.02 -1.78
CA VAL A 225 -8.87 2.54 -1.92
C VAL A 225 -8.84 3.91 -1.21
N PRO A 226 -8.41 4.01 0.05
CA PRO A 226 -8.20 5.32 0.66
C PRO A 226 -7.16 6.12 -0.10
N SER A 227 -7.47 7.39 -0.38
CA SER A 227 -6.61 8.34 -1.05
C SER A 227 -6.05 9.34 -0.05
N PHE A 228 -4.74 9.57 -0.12
CA PHE A 228 -4.01 10.51 0.72
C PHE A 228 -3.62 11.72 -0.13
N GLY A 229 -3.77 12.92 0.41
CA GLY A 229 -3.40 14.14 -0.32
C GLY A 229 -4.59 14.89 -0.92
N GLY A 230 -4.57 15.11 -2.25
CA GLY A 230 -5.56 15.90 -2.96
C GLY A 230 -5.21 17.38 -3.04
N TRP A 231 -6.10 18.19 -3.66
CA TRP A 231 -5.81 19.60 -3.94
C TRP A 231 -5.57 20.45 -2.69
N SER A 232 -6.35 20.28 -1.64
CA SER A 232 -6.34 21.17 -0.48
C SER A 232 -6.22 20.40 0.85
N GLY A 233 -6.03 21.15 1.94
CA GLY A 233 -5.94 20.62 3.29
C GLY A 233 -4.50 20.43 3.76
N ASN A 234 -4.36 19.96 4.99
CA ASN A 234 -3.06 19.76 5.65
C ASN A 234 -2.53 18.37 5.32
N LYS A 235 -1.69 18.25 4.32
CA LYS A 235 -1.25 16.96 3.76
C LYS A 235 -0.18 16.27 4.61
N LEU A 236 -0.14 14.95 4.61
CA LEU A 236 0.86 14.17 5.35
C LEU A 236 2.27 14.31 4.79
N GLY A 237 2.42 14.38 3.46
CA GLY A 237 3.71 14.48 2.79
C GLY A 237 4.59 15.61 3.32
N PRO A 238 4.12 16.87 3.36
CA PRO A 238 4.85 17.99 3.95
C PRO A 238 5.02 17.90 5.47
N ASN A 239 4.06 17.33 6.19
CA ASN A 239 4.02 17.30 7.64
C ASN A 239 4.86 16.20 8.29
N CYS A 240 5.08 15.09 7.59
CA CYS A 240 5.97 14.04 8.08
C CYS A 240 7.41 14.37 7.72
N SER A 241 8.32 14.36 8.68
CA SER A 241 9.70 14.83 8.49
C SER A 241 10.58 13.85 7.70
N THR A 242 10.27 12.53 7.74
CA THR A 242 11.07 11.50 7.08
C THR A 242 10.19 10.52 6.29
N PRO A 243 10.76 9.77 5.32
CA PRO A 243 10.03 8.71 4.62
C PRO A 243 9.47 7.63 5.55
N GLU A 244 10.19 7.29 6.62
CA GLU A 244 9.78 6.28 7.61
C GLU A 244 8.58 6.75 8.42
N ALA A 245 8.57 8.03 8.85
CA ALA A 245 7.44 8.63 9.55
C ALA A 245 6.19 8.65 8.65
N LEU A 246 6.36 9.05 7.38
CA LEU A 246 5.28 9.08 6.41
C LEU A 246 4.76 7.66 6.09
N ALA A 247 5.65 6.69 5.91
CA ALA A 247 5.29 5.28 5.75
C ALA A 247 4.54 4.75 6.97
N GLY A 248 4.95 5.16 8.18
CA GLY A 248 4.26 4.84 9.43
C GLY A 248 2.83 5.39 9.47
N ALA A 249 2.61 6.62 8.97
CA ALA A 249 1.27 7.21 8.86
C ALA A 249 0.39 6.44 7.85
N TYR A 250 0.94 6.08 6.69
CA TYR A 250 0.23 5.22 5.73
C TYR A 250 -0.10 3.85 6.31
N GLN A 251 0.84 3.25 7.05
CA GLN A 251 0.66 1.95 7.68
C GLN A 251 -0.45 1.94 8.74
N GLN A 252 -0.63 3.05 9.47
CA GLN A 252 -1.75 3.17 10.43
C GLN A 252 -3.10 3.01 9.72
N VAL A 253 -3.29 3.63 8.56
CA VAL A 253 -4.52 3.55 7.78
C VAL A 253 -4.68 2.15 7.17
N ILE A 254 -3.58 1.58 6.63
CA ILE A 254 -3.57 0.21 6.10
C ILE A 254 -4.02 -0.78 7.17
N ASN A 255 -3.48 -0.68 8.37
CA ASN A 255 -3.79 -1.58 9.48
C ASN A 255 -5.20 -1.37 10.02
N ALA A 256 -5.66 -0.11 10.12
CA ALA A 256 -7.00 0.21 10.62
C ALA A 256 -8.10 -0.48 9.80
N TYR A 257 -7.86 -0.67 8.51
CA TYR A 257 -8.87 -1.19 7.59
C TYR A 257 -8.48 -2.50 6.89
N GLY A 258 -7.27 -3.03 7.10
CA GLY A 258 -6.78 -4.21 6.37
C GLY A 258 -6.83 -4.00 4.86
N LEU A 259 -6.21 -2.92 4.38
CA LEU A 259 -6.33 -2.45 3.01
C LEU A 259 -5.60 -3.36 2.02
N LYS A 260 -6.16 -3.50 0.82
CA LYS A 260 -5.54 -4.15 -0.33
C LYS A 260 -4.90 -3.16 -1.30
N ALA A 261 -5.28 -1.89 -1.23
CA ALA A 261 -4.77 -0.82 -2.08
C ALA A 261 -4.78 0.52 -1.34
N ILE A 262 -3.86 1.39 -1.68
CA ILE A 262 -3.81 2.80 -1.30
C ILE A 262 -3.51 3.66 -2.52
N ASP A 263 -4.02 4.87 -2.53
CA ASP A 263 -3.77 5.90 -3.53
C ASP A 263 -3.12 7.12 -2.86
N ILE A 264 -2.11 7.70 -3.49
CA ILE A 264 -1.50 8.95 -3.08
C ILE A 264 -1.75 9.96 -4.18
N ASP A 265 -2.61 10.91 -3.90
CA ASP A 265 -3.01 11.98 -4.80
C ASP A 265 -2.11 13.20 -4.56
N ILE A 266 -1.06 13.30 -5.39
CA ILE A 266 0.02 14.28 -5.23
C ILE A 266 -0.29 15.50 -6.09
N GLU A 267 -0.64 16.58 -5.43
CA GLU A 267 -1.03 17.81 -6.08
C GLU A 267 -0.30 19.04 -5.49
N ASN A 268 -0.34 20.14 -6.23
CA ASN A 268 0.13 21.45 -5.80
C ASN A 268 1.64 21.60 -5.56
N THR A 269 1.98 22.83 -5.20
CA THR A 269 3.35 23.27 -4.93
C THR A 269 3.94 22.70 -3.65
N ASP A 270 3.11 22.22 -2.74
CA ASP A 270 3.53 21.66 -1.45
C ASP A 270 3.93 20.17 -1.54
N GLU A 271 3.43 19.44 -2.52
CA GLU A 271 3.77 18.03 -2.75
C GLU A 271 4.34 17.76 -4.15
N PHE A 272 3.56 18.05 -5.22
CA PHE A 272 3.93 17.67 -6.59
C PHE A 272 5.12 18.45 -7.11
N GLU A 273 5.14 19.77 -6.91
CA GLU A 273 6.24 20.65 -7.34
C GLU A 273 7.37 20.72 -6.31
N ASN A 274 7.15 20.27 -5.09
CA ASN A 274 8.16 20.13 -4.06
C ASN A 274 8.89 18.80 -4.19
N THR A 275 10.00 18.81 -4.89
CA THR A 275 10.76 17.57 -5.18
C THR A 275 11.25 16.85 -3.92
N VAL A 276 11.51 17.55 -2.82
CA VAL A 276 11.89 16.92 -1.53
C VAL A 276 10.73 16.14 -0.94
N VAL A 277 9.53 16.70 -1.00
CA VAL A 277 8.32 16.04 -0.50
C VAL A 277 7.91 14.89 -1.44
N ALA A 278 7.93 15.12 -2.75
CA ALA A 278 7.65 14.06 -3.74
C ALA A 278 8.60 12.85 -3.57
N ASP A 279 9.88 13.08 -3.36
CA ASP A 279 10.87 12.02 -3.11
C ASP A 279 10.61 11.29 -1.79
N ARG A 280 10.20 12.03 -0.75
CA ARG A 280 9.77 11.45 0.53
C ARG A 280 8.58 10.53 0.36
N ILE A 281 7.57 10.95 -0.41
CA ILE A 281 6.37 10.15 -0.70
C ILE A 281 6.75 8.87 -1.43
N VAL A 282 7.53 8.95 -2.50
CA VAL A 282 7.98 7.77 -3.25
C VAL A 282 8.77 6.80 -2.37
N ASN A 283 9.66 7.33 -1.53
CA ASN A 283 10.43 6.50 -0.61
C ASN A 283 9.56 5.89 0.50
N ALA A 284 8.56 6.61 1.00
CA ALA A 284 7.57 6.08 1.94
C ALA A 284 6.77 4.93 1.31
N LEU A 285 6.35 5.05 0.06
CA LEU A 285 5.66 3.97 -0.67
C LEU A 285 6.56 2.74 -0.88
N ARG A 286 7.85 2.94 -1.13
CA ARG A 286 8.83 1.84 -1.14
C ARG A 286 8.81 1.07 0.18
N ILE A 287 8.81 1.78 1.30
CA ILE A 287 8.77 1.17 2.65
C ILE A 287 7.43 0.46 2.86
N VAL A 288 6.30 1.10 2.51
CA VAL A 288 4.97 0.48 2.58
C VAL A 288 4.92 -0.81 1.78
N LYS A 289 5.45 -0.82 0.57
CA LYS A 289 5.47 -1.99 -0.30
C LYS A 289 6.32 -3.13 0.27
N GLN A 290 7.43 -2.80 0.94
CA GLN A 290 8.27 -3.78 1.65
C GLN A 290 7.54 -4.40 2.85
N ASN A 291 6.80 -3.58 3.59
CA ASN A 291 6.06 -4.02 4.78
C ASN A 291 4.77 -4.78 4.42
N ASN A 292 4.22 -4.54 3.22
CA ASN A 292 2.97 -5.12 2.74
C ASN A 292 3.14 -5.62 1.30
N PRO A 293 3.80 -6.76 1.05
CA PRO A 293 4.14 -7.21 -0.31
C PRO A 293 2.93 -7.39 -1.25
N GLY A 294 1.74 -7.61 -0.70
CA GLY A 294 0.49 -7.80 -1.47
C GLY A 294 -0.34 -6.53 -1.68
N ILE A 295 0.07 -5.40 -1.09
CA ILE A 295 -0.70 -4.15 -1.25
C ILE A 295 -0.46 -3.54 -2.63
N GLN A 296 -1.53 -3.03 -3.25
CA GLN A 296 -1.43 -2.21 -4.44
C GLN A 296 -1.17 -0.75 -4.06
N THR A 297 -0.12 -0.17 -4.62
CA THR A 297 0.23 1.24 -4.45
C THR A 297 -0.05 2.02 -5.73
N ILE A 298 -0.81 3.10 -5.59
CA ILE A 298 -1.22 3.98 -6.68
C ILE A 298 -0.67 5.37 -6.39
N ILE A 299 -0.12 6.03 -7.40
CA ILE A 299 0.21 7.45 -7.35
C ILE A 299 -0.65 8.17 -8.39
N THR A 300 -1.37 9.19 -7.95
CA THR A 300 -2.21 10.05 -8.80
C THR A 300 -1.61 11.45 -8.86
N PHE A 301 -1.49 12.04 -10.06
CA PHE A 301 -0.85 13.35 -10.27
C PHE A 301 -1.30 14.04 -11.55
N GLY A 302 -1.10 15.36 -11.60
CA GLY A 302 -1.43 16.20 -12.76
C GLY A 302 -0.58 15.89 -13.99
N THR A 303 -1.14 16.15 -15.19
CA THR A 303 -0.51 15.86 -16.48
C THR A 303 -0.62 17.03 -17.45
N SER A 304 0.07 16.96 -18.59
CA SER A 304 -0.21 17.76 -19.79
C SER A 304 -1.05 16.97 -20.79
N THR A 305 -1.52 17.62 -21.84
CA THR A 305 -2.28 16.96 -22.94
C THR A 305 -1.49 15.89 -23.71
N THR A 306 -0.18 15.83 -23.50
CA THR A 306 0.73 14.87 -24.18
C THR A 306 1.39 13.85 -23.25
N GLY A 307 1.11 13.92 -21.94
CA GLY A 307 1.66 13.01 -20.93
C GLY A 307 2.23 13.73 -19.72
N PRO A 308 2.98 13.04 -18.87
CA PRO A 308 3.54 13.60 -17.65
C PRO A 308 4.36 14.86 -17.93
N ASN A 309 4.11 15.94 -17.18
CA ASN A 309 4.94 17.13 -17.17
C ASN A 309 6.31 16.85 -16.50
N PHE A 310 7.13 17.87 -16.32
CA PHE A 310 8.46 17.73 -15.69
C PHE A 310 8.40 17.01 -14.34
N TYR A 311 7.47 17.39 -13.46
CA TYR A 311 7.37 16.83 -12.12
C TYR A 311 6.86 15.39 -12.13
N GLY A 312 5.86 15.08 -12.97
CA GLY A 312 5.37 13.71 -13.15
C GLY A 312 6.42 12.78 -13.75
N ALA A 313 7.17 13.26 -14.75
CA ALA A 313 8.27 12.50 -15.35
C ALA A 313 9.37 12.21 -14.32
N ARG A 314 9.76 13.22 -13.52
CA ARG A 314 10.75 13.08 -12.44
C ARG A 314 10.27 12.09 -11.36
N LEU A 315 9.02 12.16 -10.96
CA LEU A 315 8.42 11.26 -9.97
C LEU A 315 8.52 9.79 -10.42
N ILE A 316 8.25 9.51 -11.70
CA ILE A 316 8.41 8.18 -12.31
C ILE A 316 9.87 7.72 -12.29
N ASP A 317 10.81 8.62 -12.64
CA ASP A 317 12.26 8.32 -12.63
C ASP A 317 12.74 8.03 -11.20
N GLN A 318 12.25 8.78 -10.22
CA GLN A 318 12.56 8.57 -8.81
C GLN A 318 11.99 7.24 -8.29
N ALA A 319 10.77 6.86 -8.71
CA ALA A 319 10.18 5.57 -8.36
C ALA A 319 11.05 4.40 -8.88
N LYS A 320 11.62 4.54 -10.09
CA LYS A 320 12.58 3.58 -10.64
C LYS A 320 13.88 3.57 -9.85
N ALA A 321 14.47 4.74 -9.60
CA ALA A 321 15.75 4.86 -8.89
C ALA A 321 15.71 4.25 -7.48
N LEU A 322 14.59 4.41 -6.77
CA LEU A 322 14.37 3.88 -5.44
C LEU A 322 13.85 2.43 -5.42
N ASN A 323 13.56 1.82 -6.57
CA ASN A 323 12.87 0.53 -6.66
C ASN A 323 11.57 0.51 -5.83
N ALA A 324 10.77 1.57 -5.93
CA ALA A 324 9.58 1.75 -5.11
C ALA A 324 8.44 0.77 -5.45
N ASN A 325 8.53 0.09 -6.60
CA ASN A 325 7.56 -0.92 -7.07
C ASN A 325 6.10 -0.41 -7.04
N ILE A 326 5.91 0.81 -7.56
CA ILE A 326 4.58 1.40 -7.70
C ILE A 326 3.77 0.57 -8.71
N ASP A 327 2.55 0.18 -8.33
CA ASP A 327 1.72 -0.67 -9.17
C ASP A 327 1.00 0.11 -10.26
N VAL A 328 0.52 1.33 -9.97
CA VAL A 328 -0.19 2.16 -10.95
C VAL A 328 0.20 3.62 -10.81
N PHE A 329 0.51 4.23 -11.93
CA PHE A 329 0.68 5.67 -12.09
C PHE A 329 -0.58 6.22 -12.76
N THR A 330 -1.33 7.05 -12.05
CA THR A 330 -2.59 7.60 -12.51
C THR A 330 -2.42 9.07 -12.85
N ILE A 331 -2.84 9.48 -14.03
CA ILE A 331 -2.86 10.89 -14.42
C ILE A 331 -4.25 11.50 -14.24
N MET A 332 -4.28 12.81 -13.98
CA MET A 332 -5.50 13.62 -13.89
C MET A 332 -5.63 14.49 -15.15
N PRO A 333 -6.30 13.99 -16.22
CA PRO A 333 -6.46 14.72 -17.47
C PRO A 333 -7.70 15.62 -17.41
N PHE A 334 -7.64 16.64 -16.58
CA PHE A 334 -8.60 17.75 -16.49
C PHE A 334 -7.85 18.97 -15.97
N ASP A 335 -8.37 20.16 -16.24
CA ASP A 335 -7.73 21.43 -15.93
C ASP A 335 -6.28 21.52 -16.46
N PHE A 336 -6.05 20.92 -17.63
CA PHE A 336 -4.72 20.74 -18.23
C PHE A 336 -4.56 21.38 -19.61
N GLY A 337 -5.50 22.28 -19.96
CA GLY A 337 -5.48 23.07 -21.20
C GLY A 337 -6.03 22.31 -22.42
N SER A 338 -6.96 21.37 -22.20
CA SER A 338 -7.56 20.59 -23.28
C SER A 338 -8.60 21.37 -24.07
N SER A 339 -8.53 21.27 -25.38
CA SER A 339 -9.60 21.69 -26.29
C SER A 339 -10.47 20.50 -26.78
N ASN A 340 -10.03 19.27 -26.56
CA ASN A 340 -10.74 18.03 -26.87
C ASN A 340 -10.41 16.96 -25.83
N ILE A 341 -11.20 16.91 -24.78
CA ILE A 341 -10.93 16.11 -23.58
C ILE A 341 -10.69 14.62 -23.89
N ARG A 342 -11.45 14.04 -24.81
CA ARG A 342 -11.30 12.63 -25.23
C ARG A 342 -9.94 12.39 -25.84
N THR A 343 -9.57 13.17 -26.85
CA THR A 343 -8.32 13.02 -27.59
C THR A 343 -7.13 13.29 -26.69
N ASP A 344 -7.18 14.35 -25.91
CA ASP A 344 -6.06 14.77 -25.06
C ASP A 344 -5.86 13.86 -23.87
N THR A 345 -6.93 13.29 -23.29
CA THR A 345 -6.84 12.23 -22.28
C THR A 345 -6.14 10.98 -22.83
N ILE A 346 -6.50 10.54 -24.03
CA ILE A 346 -5.88 9.38 -24.67
C ILE A 346 -4.41 9.65 -25.01
N ASN A 347 -4.09 10.85 -25.48
CA ASN A 347 -2.72 11.27 -25.77
C ASN A 347 -1.89 11.33 -24.49
N ALA A 348 -2.42 11.91 -23.40
CA ALA A 348 -1.76 11.99 -22.10
C ALA A 348 -1.49 10.59 -21.51
N ALA A 349 -2.46 9.68 -21.58
CA ALA A 349 -2.29 8.29 -21.12
C ALA A 349 -1.29 7.52 -21.98
N THR A 350 -1.25 7.77 -23.29
CA THR A 350 -0.25 7.21 -24.21
C THR A 350 1.14 7.75 -23.89
N GLY A 351 1.26 9.04 -23.59
CA GLY A 351 2.51 9.67 -23.16
C GLY A 351 3.02 9.09 -21.85
N LEU A 352 2.13 8.89 -20.87
CA LEU A 352 2.48 8.21 -19.63
C LEU A 352 2.98 6.78 -19.89
N LYS A 353 2.27 5.99 -20.70
CA LYS A 353 2.69 4.65 -21.10
C LYS A 353 4.09 4.66 -21.74
N ASN A 354 4.37 5.60 -22.63
CA ASN A 354 5.67 5.73 -23.26
C ASN A 354 6.78 6.07 -22.27
N LYS A 355 6.51 6.97 -21.31
CA LYS A 355 7.43 7.30 -20.21
C LYS A 355 7.71 6.08 -19.33
N LEU A 356 6.69 5.33 -18.94
CA LEU A 356 6.85 4.11 -18.15
C LEU A 356 7.65 3.06 -18.91
N LYS A 357 7.31 2.81 -20.19
CA LYS A 357 8.05 1.90 -21.07
C LYS A 357 9.53 2.25 -21.12
N SER A 358 9.86 3.50 -21.36
CA SER A 358 11.26 3.94 -21.48
C SER A 358 12.01 3.88 -20.14
N THR A 359 11.36 4.23 -19.04
CA THR A 359 11.99 4.24 -17.72
C THR A 359 12.20 2.83 -17.16
N PHE A 360 11.22 1.94 -17.29
CA PHE A 360 11.26 0.60 -16.69
C PHE A 360 11.71 -0.50 -17.64
N GLY A 361 11.76 -0.24 -18.95
CA GLY A 361 12.11 -1.24 -19.97
C GLY A 361 10.95 -2.22 -20.26
N TRP A 362 9.71 -1.83 -19.93
CA TRP A 362 8.54 -2.67 -20.12
C TRP A 362 8.08 -2.77 -21.59
N SER A 363 7.33 -3.82 -21.92
CA SER A 363 6.57 -3.87 -23.17
C SER A 363 5.43 -2.85 -23.15
N ASP A 364 4.82 -2.57 -24.31
CA ASP A 364 3.66 -1.67 -24.37
C ASP A 364 2.49 -2.20 -23.51
N ALA A 365 2.21 -3.49 -23.58
CA ALA A 365 1.15 -4.12 -22.80
C ALA A 365 1.44 -4.08 -21.29
N GLU A 366 2.70 -4.28 -20.88
CA GLU A 366 3.10 -4.14 -19.47
C GLU A 366 2.96 -2.70 -19.02
N ALA A 367 3.49 -1.74 -19.77
CA ALA A 367 3.43 -0.33 -19.42
C ALA A 367 1.97 0.15 -19.27
N PHE A 368 1.06 -0.28 -20.16
CA PHE A 368 -0.37 0.05 -20.04
C PHE A 368 -1.01 -0.51 -18.76
N ARG A 369 -0.61 -1.69 -18.27
CA ARG A 369 -1.10 -2.23 -16.99
C ARG A 369 -0.77 -1.34 -15.79
N HIS A 370 0.26 -0.53 -15.91
CA HIS A 370 0.68 0.43 -14.88
C HIS A 370 0.14 1.85 -15.11
N VAL A 371 -0.66 2.08 -16.16
CA VAL A 371 -1.32 3.37 -16.44
C VAL A 371 -2.69 3.40 -15.76
N GLY A 372 -3.00 4.52 -15.09
CA GLY A 372 -4.32 4.88 -14.62
C GLY A 372 -4.79 6.22 -15.19
N ILE A 373 -6.09 6.39 -15.29
CA ILE A 373 -6.76 7.66 -15.61
C ILE A 373 -7.72 7.99 -14.46
N SER A 374 -7.66 9.21 -13.96
CA SER A 374 -8.64 9.82 -13.07
C SER A 374 -9.15 11.09 -13.71
N GLY A 375 -10.27 11.02 -14.44
CA GLY A 375 -10.89 12.18 -15.09
C GLY A 375 -11.71 13.05 -14.14
N MET A 376 -12.40 14.07 -14.68
CA MET A 376 -13.39 14.85 -13.96
C MET A 376 -14.70 14.86 -14.76
N ASN A 377 -15.79 14.45 -14.13
CA ASN A 377 -17.06 14.31 -14.83
C ASN A 377 -17.77 15.65 -15.03
N GLY A 378 -18.27 15.89 -16.26
CA GLY A 378 -18.93 17.13 -16.64
C GLY A 378 -17.96 18.31 -16.80
N LEU A 379 -18.30 19.46 -16.24
CA LEU A 379 -17.44 20.65 -16.24
C LEU A 379 -16.38 20.54 -15.13
N SER A 380 -15.11 20.62 -15.50
CA SER A 380 -14.00 20.73 -14.56
C SER A 380 -13.96 22.12 -13.89
N ASP A 381 -13.06 22.34 -12.94
CA ASP A 381 -12.92 23.62 -12.24
C ASP A 381 -12.53 24.76 -13.19
N GLN A 382 -11.74 24.49 -14.23
CA GLN A 382 -11.40 25.42 -15.32
C GLN A 382 -12.38 25.33 -16.50
N ARG A 383 -13.51 24.63 -16.35
CA ARG A 383 -14.60 24.52 -17.32
C ARG A 383 -14.25 23.72 -18.58
N GLU A 384 -13.26 22.84 -18.52
CA GLU A 384 -13.08 21.80 -19.53
C GLU A 384 -14.25 20.81 -19.45
N LEU A 385 -14.74 20.37 -20.60
CA LEU A 385 -15.96 19.57 -20.66
C LEU A 385 -15.66 18.11 -20.94
N THR A 386 -16.03 17.23 -20.00
CA THR A 386 -16.11 15.77 -20.22
C THR A 386 -17.58 15.36 -20.32
N THR A 387 -18.03 14.99 -21.51
CA THR A 387 -19.38 14.46 -21.69
C THR A 387 -19.48 12.98 -21.30
N VAL A 388 -20.70 12.48 -21.17
CA VAL A 388 -20.97 11.03 -20.98
C VAL A 388 -20.39 10.19 -22.13
N ASP A 389 -20.51 10.68 -23.38
CA ASP A 389 -19.93 10.03 -24.57
C ASP A 389 -18.40 10.04 -24.56
N ASP A 390 -17.77 11.14 -24.12
CA ASP A 390 -16.31 11.20 -23.96
C ASP A 390 -15.83 10.20 -22.94
N TRP A 391 -16.49 10.12 -21.79
CA TRP A 391 -16.11 9.17 -20.74
C TRP A 391 -16.31 7.72 -21.17
N THR A 392 -17.36 7.44 -21.92
CA THR A 392 -17.60 6.12 -22.54
C THR A 392 -16.45 5.74 -23.47
N ALA A 393 -16.05 6.64 -24.37
CA ALA A 393 -14.95 6.40 -25.30
C ALA A 393 -13.61 6.23 -24.60
N ILE A 394 -13.34 7.04 -23.55
CA ILE A 394 -12.14 6.91 -22.72
C ILE A 394 -12.11 5.55 -22.00
N ARG A 395 -13.24 5.11 -21.42
CA ARG A 395 -13.36 3.81 -20.78
C ARG A 395 -13.11 2.67 -21.77
N ASP A 396 -13.71 2.73 -22.95
CA ASP A 396 -13.57 1.68 -23.97
C ASP A 396 -12.13 1.58 -24.49
N TRP A 397 -11.48 2.72 -24.75
CA TRP A 397 -10.08 2.78 -25.09
C TRP A 397 -9.17 2.24 -23.97
N SER A 398 -9.44 2.62 -22.72
CA SER A 398 -8.69 2.17 -21.55
C SER A 398 -8.78 0.64 -21.40
N LYS A 399 -9.98 0.10 -21.58
CA LYS A 399 -10.24 -1.35 -21.50
C LYS A 399 -9.54 -2.10 -22.66
N ALA A 400 -9.63 -1.59 -23.87
CA ALA A 400 -8.99 -2.19 -25.05
C ALA A 400 -7.47 -2.24 -24.94
N ASN A 401 -6.85 -1.26 -24.27
CA ASN A 401 -5.41 -1.20 -24.04
C ASN A 401 -4.96 -1.86 -22.72
N GLY A 402 -5.88 -2.35 -21.88
CA GLY A 402 -5.59 -3.06 -20.65
C GLY A 402 -5.01 -2.18 -19.56
N LEU A 403 -5.48 -0.93 -19.42
CA LEU A 403 -5.04 -0.02 -18.35
C LEU A 403 -5.27 -0.63 -16.96
N GLY A 404 -4.43 -0.26 -16.02
CA GLY A 404 -4.49 -0.72 -14.64
C GLY A 404 -5.64 -0.11 -13.84
N ARG A 405 -6.06 1.13 -14.15
CA ARG A 405 -7.05 1.87 -13.36
C ARG A 405 -7.86 2.87 -14.19
N LEU A 406 -9.13 2.99 -13.84
CA LEU A 406 -10.01 4.05 -14.29
C LEU A 406 -10.77 4.62 -13.09
N ALA A 407 -10.66 5.91 -12.86
CA ALA A 407 -11.32 6.67 -11.80
C ALA A 407 -11.78 8.03 -12.34
N PHE A 408 -12.58 8.74 -11.57
CA PHE A 408 -12.93 10.13 -11.85
C PHE A 408 -13.33 10.87 -10.57
N TRP A 409 -13.11 12.18 -10.55
CA TRP A 409 -13.60 13.11 -9.55
C TRP A 409 -14.94 13.67 -10.00
N SER A 410 -16.13 13.32 -9.43
CA SER A 410 -16.34 12.34 -8.38
C SER A 410 -17.77 11.80 -8.44
N VAL A 411 -18.06 10.75 -7.70
CA VAL A 411 -19.43 10.22 -7.52
C VAL A 411 -20.36 11.31 -6.98
N ASN A 412 -19.87 12.15 -6.06
CA ASN A 412 -20.62 13.31 -5.53
C ASN A 412 -21.19 14.21 -6.63
N ARG A 413 -20.47 14.35 -7.73
CA ARG A 413 -20.82 15.18 -8.88
C ARG A 413 -21.64 14.45 -9.95
N ASP A 414 -21.79 13.12 -9.84
CA ASP A 414 -22.37 12.30 -10.90
C ASP A 414 -23.91 12.38 -10.94
N ARG A 415 -24.37 13.60 -11.15
CA ARG A 415 -25.79 13.98 -11.34
C ARG A 415 -25.91 15.30 -12.10
N GLY A 416 -27.04 15.51 -12.79
CA GLY A 416 -27.39 16.77 -13.44
C GLY A 416 -27.96 17.80 -12.47
N GLY A 417 -28.64 18.81 -13.00
CA GLY A 417 -29.40 19.80 -12.24
C GLY A 417 -28.67 21.11 -11.92
N CYS A 418 -27.47 21.31 -12.49
CA CYS A 418 -26.71 22.56 -12.37
C CYS A 418 -26.01 22.93 -13.69
N ASP A 419 -26.75 22.82 -14.78
CA ASP A 419 -26.23 22.97 -16.14
C ASP A 419 -25.46 24.27 -16.33
N GLY A 420 -24.27 24.19 -16.88
CA GLY A 420 -23.35 25.29 -17.09
C GLY A 420 -22.65 25.82 -15.84
N GLN A 421 -22.82 25.19 -14.68
CA GLN A 421 -22.16 25.61 -13.43
C GLN A 421 -21.09 24.60 -12.99
N VAL A 422 -19.96 25.09 -12.51
CA VAL A 422 -18.97 24.28 -11.78
C VAL A 422 -19.49 24.07 -10.36
N SER A 423 -19.58 22.82 -9.92
CA SER A 423 -20.16 22.48 -8.62
C SER A 423 -19.51 21.23 -8.01
N ALA A 424 -19.43 21.17 -6.70
CA ALA A 424 -18.98 20.00 -5.95
C ALA A 424 -20.02 18.88 -5.85
N SER A 425 -21.29 19.15 -6.20
CA SER A 425 -22.41 18.23 -5.99
C SER A 425 -23.21 17.90 -7.26
N CYS A 426 -22.79 18.38 -8.42
CA CYS A 426 -23.36 18.05 -9.73
C CYS A 426 -22.34 18.29 -10.84
N SER A 427 -22.51 17.65 -11.99
CA SER A 427 -21.52 17.65 -13.07
C SER A 427 -21.48 18.93 -13.92
N GLY A 428 -22.50 19.77 -13.82
CA GLY A 428 -22.63 20.96 -14.68
C GLY A 428 -23.13 20.68 -16.09
N ILE A 429 -23.56 19.45 -16.39
CA ILE A 429 -24.13 19.06 -17.68
C ILE A 429 -25.45 18.32 -17.49
N PRO A 430 -26.33 18.34 -18.51
CA PRO A 430 -27.51 17.47 -18.53
C PRO A 430 -27.06 16.00 -18.55
N GLN A 431 -27.44 15.26 -17.52
CA GLN A 431 -27.20 13.81 -17.43
C GLN A 431 -28.20 13.16 -16.46
N SER A 432 -28.35 11.83 -16.60
CA SER A 432 -29.01 11.02 -15.59
C SER A 432 -28.09 10.78 -14.40
N GLU A 433 -28.67 10.45 -13.24
CA GLU A 433 -27.90 10.18 -12.04
C GLU A 433 -26.99 8.93 -12.24
N LEU A 434 -25.72 9.05 -11.81
CA LEU A 434 -24.72 7.98 -11.79
C LEU A 434 -24.31 7.43 -13.18
N GLU A 435 -24.41 8.21 -14.24
CA GLU A 435 -24.03 7.77 -15.59
C GLU A 435 -22.51 7.51 -15.69
N PHE A 436 -21.67 8.39 -15.19
CA PHE A 436 -20.21 8.20 -15.19
C PHE A 436 -19.79 7.00 -14.34
N THR A 437 -20.47 6.81 -13.21
CA THR A 437 -20.22 5.65 -12.32
C THR A 437 -20.59 4.33 -13.00
N LYS A 438 -21.73 4.26 -13.72
CA LYS A 438 -22.12 3.08 -14.51
C LYS A 438 -21.10 2.77 -15.60
N ILE A 439 -20.62 3.78 -16.31
CA ILE A 439 -19.58 3.62 -17.34
C ILE A 439 -18.31 3.07 -16.69
N THR A 440 -17.87 3.65 -15.58
CA THR A 440 -16.65 3.23 -14.86
C THR A 440 -16.77 1.80 -14.31
N ALA A 441 -17.97 1.40 -13.87
CA ALA A 441 -18.22 0.03 -13.42
C ALA A 441 -18.07 -1.02 -14.53
N GLY A 442 -18.14 -0.62 -15.80
CA GLY A 442 -17.90 -1.45 -16.97
C GLY A 442 -16.43 -1.60 -17.37
N PHE A 443 -15.49 -0.97 -16.68
CA PHE A 443 -14.06 -1.07 -16.91
C PHE A 443 -13.47 -2.31 -16.23
#